data_c2d7bde53f719b6a149271bc0eab9e7d
#
_entry.id   c2d7bde53f719b6a149271bc0eab9e7d
#
_cell.length_a   1.000
_cell.length_b   1.000
_cell.length_c   1.000
_cell.angle_alpha   90.00
_cell.angle_beta   90.00
_cell.angle_gamma   90.00
#
_symmetry.space_group_name_H-M   'P 1'
#
loop_
_entity.id
_entity.type
_entity.pdbx_description
1 polymer ?
#
loop_
_entity_poly.entity_id
_entity_poly.type
_entity_poly.pdbx_seq_one_letter_code
_entity_poly.pdbx_strand_id
1 'polypeptide(L)'
;MLSSNKSWKKENPTYQNVKAFLGSHGPLGTRRYKYSDIKKITNSFKDKLGQGGYGGLYKGKLQDGCFVAVKVLKESKGNGEEFLNEVATISRTSHVNIVTLMGFCFEESKRALIYEFMPNGSLEKFIYKENPSNVDIQLGWETLYNIAVGIGRGLEYLHKGCNTQILHFDIKPHNILLDENFNPKISNFGLTKICPREKSIISMVGAQGRSHIVAWGGRGPCKKKKFPIRL
;
A
#
# COMPACT_ATOMS: atom_id res chain seq x y z
N MET A 1 12.17 36.89 8.60
CA MET A 1 11.50 35.66 9.05
C MET A 1 11.84 34.45 8.15
N LEU A 2 13.12 34.05 8.04
CA LEU A 2 13.57 32.93 7.18
C LEU A 2 14.45 31.89 7.90
N SER A 3 14.49 31.93 9.25
CA SER A 3 15.44 31.09 10.04
C SER A 3 14.86 29.80 10.61
N SER A 4 13.53 29.62 10.62
CA SER A 4 12.92 28.47 11.35
C SER A 4 12.92 27.15 10.56
N ASN A 5 12.98 27.20 9.22
CA ASN A 5 12.85 26.00 8.37
C ASN A 5 14.13 25.13 8.29
N LYS A 6 15.32 25.69 8.60
CA LYS A 6 16.57 24.92 8.56
C LYS A 6 16.79 24.05 9.82
N SER A 7 16.27 24.48 10.97
CA SER A 7 16.42 23.78 12.24
C SER A 7 15.59 22.48 12.26
N TRP A 8 14.34 22.51 11.80
CA TRP A 8 13.45 21.35 11.80
C TRP A 8 13.99 20.17 10.97
N LYS A 9 14.68 20.44 9.85
CA LYS A 9 15.30 19.40 9.00
C LYS A 9 16.46 18.67 9.67
N LYS A 10 17.14 19.30 10.62
CA LYS A 10 18.25 18.70 11.37
C LYS A 10 17.79 17.86 12.57
N GLU A 11 16.65 18.17 13.15
CA GLU A 11 16.19 17.65 14.43
C GLU A 11 15.19 16.50 14.36
N ASN A 12 14.61 16.21 13.18
CA ASN A 12 13.65 15.11 13.04
C ASN A 12 14.34 13.82 12.62
N PRO A 13 14.55 12.84 13.54
CA PRO A 13 15.24 11.59 13.23
C PRO A 13 14.56 10.79 12.12
N THR A 14 13.23 10.87 12.04
CA THR A 14 12.46 10.19 10.99
C THR A 14 12.75 10.76 9.61
N TYR A 15 12.88 12.10 9.50
CA TYR A 15 13.24 12.73 8.24
C TYR A 15 14.63 12.27 7.77
N GLN A 16 15.59 12.18 8.68
CA GLN A 16 16.96 11.73 8.38
C GLN A 16 16.97 10.25 7.97
N ASN A 17 16.21 9.40 8.67
CA ASN A 17 16.07 7.98 8.33
C ASN A 17 15.42 7.77 6.94
N VAL A 18 14.35 8.53 6.63
CA VAL A 18 13.73 8.52 5.29
C VAL A 18 14.73 8.94 4.22
N LYS A 19 15.44 10.04 4.47
CA LYS A 19 16.43 10.58 3.52
C LYS A 19 17.60 9.60 3.30
N ALA A 20 18.11 9.00 4.36
CA ALA A 20 19.17 8.01 4.30
C ALA A 20 18.69 6.74 3.55
N PHE A 21 17.48 6.25 3.85
CA PHE A 21 16.89 5.11 3.16
C PHE A 21 16.70 5.37 1.67
N LEU A 22 16.14 6.52 1.29
CA LEU A 22 15.92 6.89 -0.10
C LEU A 22 17.24 7.19 -0.85
N GLY A 23 18.30 7.58 -0.12
CA GLY A 23 19.63 7.83 -0.68
C GLY A 23 20.45 6.58 -0.92
N SER A 24 20.32 5.58 -0.03
CA SER A 24 21.11 4.34 -0.07
C SER A 24 20.41 3.17 -0.76
N HIS A 25 19.07 3.16 -0.75
CA HIS A 25 18.24 2.06 -1.24
C HIS A 25 17.07 2.58 -2.07
N GLY A 26 17.26 3.71 -2.77
CA GLY A 26 16.22 4.27 -3.64
C GLY A 26 15.63 3.16 -4.53
N PRO A 27 14.29 3.07 -4.65
CA PRO A 27 13.65 1.99 -5.38
C PRO A 27 14.17 2.00 -6.82
N LEU A 28 14.72 0.89 -7.27
CA LEU A 28 15.14 0.68 -8.66
C LEU A 28 13.93 0.98 -9.57
N GLY A 29 14.00 2.09 -10.31
CA GLY A 29 12.96 2.49 -11.27
C GLY A 29 11.86 3.41 -10.74
N THR A 30 11.78 3.72 -9.43
CA THR A 30 10.74 4.61 -8.91
C THR A 30 11.19 6.08 -8.95
N ARG A 31 10.43 6.94 -9.63
CA ARG A 31 10.78 8.35 -9.83
C ARG A 31 10.42 9.20 -8.62
N ARG A 32 11.33 10.10 -8.22
CA ARG A 32 11.04 11.14 -7.24
C ARG A 32 10.47 12.38 -7.91
N TYR A 33 9.36 12.89 -7.38
CA TYR A 33 8.66 14.08 -7.85
C TYR A 33 8.71 15.20 -6.82
N LYS A 34 8.68 16.45 -7.29
CA LYS A 34 8.45 17.62 -6.43
C LYS A 34 6.96 17.75 -6.14
N TYR A 35 6.59 18.42 -5.05
CA TYR A 35 5.18 18.65 -4.74
C TYR A 35 4.47 19.52 -5.79
N SER A 36 5.21 20.42 -6.46
CA SER A 36 4.73 21.18 -7.62
C SER A 36 4.31 20.26 -8.78
N ASP A 37 5.05 19.16 -8.98
CA ASP A 37 4.71 18.17 -10.01
C ASP A 37 3.47 17.37 -9.62
N ILE A 38 3.32 17.03 -8.33
CA ILE A 38 2.11 16.38 -7.81
C ILE A 38 0.87 17.23 -8.09
N LYS A 39 0.96 18.56 -7.85
CA LYS A 39 -0.15 19.49 -8.20
C LYS A 39 -0.48 19.47 -9.69
N LYS A 40 0.54 19.47 -10.57
CA LYS A 40 0.34 19.40 -12.02
C LYS A 40 -0.31 18.07 -12.43
N ILE A 41 0.26 16.93 -11.98
CA ILE A 41 -0.22 15.59 -12.28
C ILE A 41 -1.71 15.45 -11.88
N THR A 42 -2.12 15.98 -10.72
CA THR A 42 -3.48 15.88 -10.19
C THR A 42 -4.40 17.03 -10.62
N ASN A 43 -3.95 17.90 -11.51
CA ASN A 43 -4.67 19.12 -11.87
C ASN A 43 -5.17 19.87 -10.62
N SER A 44 -4.22 20.17 -9.70
CA SER A 44 -4.49 20.81 -8.40
C SER A 44 -5.48 20.03 -7.52
N PHE A 45 -5.40 18.71 -7.53
CA PHE A 45 -6.24 17.81 -6.74
C PHE A 45 -7.72 17.83 -7.10
N LYS A 46 -8.04 18.07 -8.40
CA LYS A 46 -9.41 18.23 -8.90
C LYS A 46 -10.21 16.94 -8.78
N ASP A 47 -9.69 15.83 -9.28
CA ASP A 47 -10.42 14.57 -9.42
C ASP A 47 -10.14 13.66 -8.21
N LYS A 48 -10.98 13.80 -7.18
CA LYS A 48 -10.85 13.02 -5.96
C LYS A 48 -11.44 11.62 -6.13
N LEU A 49 -10.62 10.58 -5.91
CA LEU A 49 -11.03 9.17 -5.95
C LEU A 49 -11.53 8.67 -4.59
N GLY A 50 -11.03 9.25 -3.51
CA GLY A 50 -11.41 8.86 -2.15
C GLY A 50 -10.70 9.67 -1.08
N GLN A 51 -11.14 9.47 0.18
CA GLN A 51 -10.51 10.06 1.34
C GLN A 51 -10.51 9.07 2.49
N GLY A 52 -9.34 8.79 3.02
CA GLY A 52 -9.17 7.93 4.19
C GLY A 52 -8.61 8.69 5.40
N GLY A 53 -8.43 7.98 6.49
CA GLY A 53 -7.81 8.51 7.71
C GLY A 53 -6.42 9.08 7.49
N TYR A 54 -5.69 8.58 6.53
CA TYR A 54 -4.28 8.92 6.24
C TYR A 54 -4.10 9.97 5.14
N GLY A 55 -5.15 10.40 4.44
CA GLY A 55 -5.03 11.41 3.40
C GLY A 55 -6.08 11.33 2.31
N GLY A 56 -5.85 12.08 1.22
CA GLY A 56 -6.68 12.09 0.02
C GLY A 56 -6.08 11.25 -1.10
N LEU A 57 -6.92 10.56 -1.86
CA LEU A 57 -6.57 9.86 -3.09
C LEU A 57 -7.14 10.62 -4.28
N TYR A 58 -6.30 10.89 -5.28
CA TYR A 58 -6.67 11.69 -6.44
C TYR A 58 -6.27 11.00 -7.74
N LYS A 59 -7.09 11.13 -8.78
CA LYS A 59 -6.71 10.74 -10.13
C LYS A 59 -5.73 11.77 -10.69
N GLY A 60 -4.73 11.29 -11.39
CA GLY A 60 -3.76 12.13 -12.06
C GLY A 60 -3.40 11.60 -13.45
N LYS A 61 -2.62 12.39 -14.18
CA LYS A 61 -2.09 12.02 -15.49
C LYS A 61 -0.64 12.43 -15.57
N LEU A 62 0.23 11.50 -15.93
CA LEU A 62 1.65 11.76 -16.18
C LEU A 62 1.86 12.44 -17.53
N GLN A 63 3.07 12.93 -17.79
CA GLN A 63 3.43 13.60 -19.05
C GLN A 63 3.34 12.68 -20.28
N ASP A 64 3.57 11.39 -20.09
CA ASP A 64 3.45 10.35 -21.14
C ASP A 64 1.99 9.96 -21.43
N GLY A 65 1.02 10.56 -20.72
CA GLY A 65 -0.39 10.30 -20.89
C GLY A 65 -0.95 9.22 -19.96
N CYS A 66 -0.11 8.48 -19.22
CA CYS A 66 -0.56 7.43 -18.31
C CYS A 66 -1.38 7.97 -17.15
N PHE A 67 -2.53 7.34 -16.86
CA PHE A 67 -3.32 7.66 -15.67
C PHE A 67 -2.69 7.04 -14.42
N VAL A 68 -2.75 7.80 -13.33
CA VAL A 68 -2.18 7.41 -12.03
C VAL A 68 -3.16 7.72 -10.89
N ALA A 69 -2.99 7.00 -9.78
CA ALA A 69 -3.63 7.31 -8.52
C ALA A 69 -2.60 7.93 -7.57
N VAL A 70 -2.87 9.11 -7.06
CA VAL A 70 -1.96 9.87 -6.18
C VAL A 70 -2.53 9.92 -4.77
N LYS A 71 -1.87 9.22 -3.83
CA LYS A 71 -2.19 9.22 -2.40
C LYS A 71 -1.39 10.33 -1.72
N VAL A 72 -2.08 11.40 -1.28
CA VAL A 72 -1.47 12.51 -0.55
C VAL A 72 -1.67 12.30 0.94
N LEU A 73 -0.58 12.19 1.70
CA LEU A 73 -0.62 11.90 3.13
C LEU A 73 -0.77 13.17 3.97
N LYS A 74 -1.56 13.08 5.06
CA LYS A 74 -1.72 14.18 6.02
C LYS A 74 -0.48 14.30 6.91
N GLU A 75 -0.08 15.53 7.23
CA GLU A 75 1.09 15.83 8.06
C GLU A 75 0.97 15.34 9.52
N SER A 76 -0.25 15.22 10.04
CA SER A 76 -0.52 15.04 11.47
C SER A 76 -0.55 13.60 11.96
N LYS A 77 -0.47 12.60 11.09
CA LYS A 77 -0.61 11.19 11.48
C LYS A 77 0.66 10.40 11.21
N GLY A 78 1.33 10.05 12.30
CA GLY A 78 2.50 9.18 12.29
C GLY A 78 3.79 9.88 11.84
N ASN A 79 4.90 9.46 12.38
CA ASN A 79 6.23 10.01 12.13
C ASN A 79 6.81 9.70 10.73
N GLY A 80 5.98 9.53 9.71
CA GLY A 80 6.43 9.13 8.38
C GLY A 80 6.72 7.62 8.24
N GLU A 81 6.51 6.84 9.30
CA GLU A 81 6.76 5.39 9.29
C GLU A 81 5.90 4.66 8.26
N GLU A 82 4.61 5.02 8.18
CA GLU A 82 3.71 4.44 7.18
C GLU A 82 4.18 4.73 5.74
N PHE A 83 4.58 5.98 5.47
CA PHE A 83 5.15 6.34 4.18
C PHE A 83 6.41 5.55 3.88
N LEU A 84 7.32 5.43 4.88
CA LEU A 84 8.56 4.65 4.74
C LEU A 84 8.28 3.18 4.50
N ASN A 85 7.40 2.58 5.31
CA ASN A 85 7.03 1.18 5.18
C ASN A 85 6.44 0.91 3.80
N GLU A 86 5.55 1.78 3.33
CA GLU A 86 4.92 1.64 2.03
C GLU A 86 5.93 1.77 0.89
N VAL A 87 6.79 2.79 0.89
CA VAL A 87 7.86 2.95 -0.11
C VAL A 87 8.86 1.81 -0.03
N ALA A 88 9.35 1.47 1.17
CA ALA A 88 10.36 0.44 1.37
C ALA A 88 9.90 -0.94 0.92
N THR A 89 8.63 -1.24 1.15
CA THR A 89 8.05 -2.53 0.80
C THR A 89 7.75 -2.62 -0.68
N ILE A 90 6.94 -1.67 -1.19
CA ILE A 90 6.41 -1.78 -2.55
C ILE A 90 7.49 -1.59 -3.61
N SER A 91 8.52 -0.80 -3.31
CA SER A 91 9.66 -0.62 -4.22
C SER A 91 10.51 -1.87 -4.45
N ARG A 92 10.34 -2.88 -3.60
CA ARG A 92 11.01 -4.19 -3.70
C ARG A 92 10.13 -5.26 -4.32
N THR A 93 8.90 -4.91 -4.69
CA THR A 93 7.94 -5.84 -5.28
C THR A 93 7.74 -5.56 -6.75
N SER A 94 7.62 -6.63 -7.54
CA SER A 94 7.25 -6.59 -8.95
C SER A 94 6.46 -7.85 -9.27
N HIS A 95 5.12 -7.73 -9.29
CA HIS A 95 4.23 -8.87 -9.51
C HIS A 95 2.89 -8.40 -10.07
N VAL A 96 2.29 -9.18 -10.97
CA VAL A 96 1.04 -8.83 -11.65
C VAL A 96 -0.12 -8.58 -10.69
N ASN A 97 -0.14 -9.24 -9.52
CA ASN A 97 -1.17 -9.08 -8.49
C ASN A 97 -0.74 -8.17 -7.32
N ILE A 98 0.26 -7.32 -7.51
CA ILE A 98 0.67 -6.28 -6.58
C ILE A 98 0.61 -4.93 -7.31
N VAL A 99 0.06 -3.90 -6.65
CA VAL A 99 0.00 -2.55 -7.25
C VAL A 99 1.40 -2.00 -7.46
N THR A 100 1.63 -1.31 -8.57
CA THR A 100 2.93 -0.74 -8.90
C THR A 100 3.08 0.67 -8.36
N LEU A 101 4.16 0.94 -7.63
CA LEU A 101 4.55 2.29 -7.23
C LEU A 101 5.36 2.93 -8.37
N MET A 102 4.80 3.93 -9.02
CA MET A 102 5.41 4.65 -10.15
C MET A 102 6.28 5.83 -9.70
N GLY A 103 6.03 6.36 -8.49
CA GLY A 103 6.78 7.47 -7.96
C GLY A 103 6.36 7.90 -6.57
N PHE A 104 7.13 8.82 -6.01
CA PHE A 104 6.83 9.40 -4.71
C PHE A 104 7.27 10.86 -4.63
N CYS A 105 6.64 11.62 -3.74
CA CYS A 105 7.06 12.94 -3.31
C CYS A 105 7.42 12.91 -1.83
N PHE A 106 8.60 13.46 -1.50
CA PHE A 106 9.04 13.65 -0.13
C PHE A 106 9.72 15.01 -0.02
N GLU A 107 8.96 16.02 0.34
CA GLU A 107 9.40 17.41 0.51
C GLU A 107 8.86 17.97 1.81
N GLU A 108 9.78 18.30 2.74
CA GLU A 108 9.44 18.88 4.05
C GLU A 108 8.32 18.11 4.77
N SER A 109 7.15 18.73 4.88
CA SER A 109 5.94 18.15 5.44
C SER A 109 5.06 17.46 4.38
N LYS A 110 5.38 17.59 3.09
CA LYS A 110 4.56 17.07 1.99
C LYS A 110 5.03 15.68 1.57
N ARG A 111 4.09 14.73 1.59
CA ARG A 111 4.32 13.33 1.20
C ARG A 111 3.22 12.87 0.28
N ALA A 112 3.60 12.26 -0.83
CA ALA A 112 2.66 11.64 -1.74
C ALA A 112 3.25 10.39 -2.36
N LEU A 113 2.40 9.43 -2.68
CA LEU A 113 2.71 8.19 -3.38
C LEU A 113 1.92 8.15 -4.69
N ILE A 114 2.58 7.76 -5.77
CA ILE A 114 2.00 7.71 -7.11
C ILE A 114 1.96 6.26 -7.54
N TYR A 115 0.76 5.74 -7.77
CA TYR A 115 0.50 4.36 -8.18
C TYR A 115 -0.07 4.29 -9.59
N GLU A 116 0.05 3.14 -10.22
CA GLU A 116 -0.75 2.81 -11.39
C GLU A 116 -2.24 2.99 -11.08
N PHE A 117 -3.00 3.45 -12.07
CA PHE A 117 -4.44 3.71 -11.89
C PHE A 117 -5.25 2.44 -12.12
N MET A 118 -6.13 2.12 -11.16
CA MET A 118 -7.04 0.98 -11.20
C MET A 118 -8.45 1.47 -11.54
N PRO A 119 -8.93 1.31 -12.79
CA PRO A 119 -10.19 1.91 -13.23
C PRO A 119 -11.42 1.34 -12.53
N ASN A 120 -11.40 0.06 -12.16
CA ASN A 120 -12.51 -0.58 -11.45
C ASN A 120 -12.50 -0.32 -9.93
N GLY A 121 -11.43 0.31 -9.40
CA GLY A 121 -11.32 0.64 -7.97
C GLY A 121 -11.18 -0.59 -7.08
N SER A 122 -11.75 -0.55 -5.87
CA SER A 122 -11.63 -1.64 -4.89
C SER A 122 -12.69 -2.72 -5.07
N LEU A 123 -12.32 -3.96 -4.76
CA LEU A 123 -13.21 -5.13 -4.75
C LEU A 123 -14.44 -4.94 -3.85
N GLU A 124 -14.30 -4.12 -2.81
CA GLU A 124 -15.38 -3.77 -1.89
C GLU A 124 -16.65 -3.29 -2.61
N LYS A 125 -16.51 -2.49 -3.66
CA LYS A 125 -17.63 -1.94 -4.44
C LYS A 125 -18.52 -3.01 -5.07
N PHE A 126 -17.99 -4.23 -5.26
CA PHE A 126 -18.64 -5.34 -5.91
C PHE A 126 -19.17 -6.39 -4.93
N ILE A 127 -18.73 -6.34 -3.66
CA ILE A 127 -19.10 -7.33 -2.64
C ILE A 127 -20.18 -6.77 -1.71
N TYR A 128 -20.08 -5.49 -1.32
CA TYR A 128 -21.03 -4.87 -0.40
C TYR A 128 -22.04 -4.03 -1.17
N LYS A 129 -23.33 -4.41 -1.06
CA LYS A 129 -24.43 -3.65 -1.63
C LYS A 129 -24.79 -2.48 -0.71
N GLU A 130 -24.28 -1.28 -1.01
CA GLU A 130 -24.67 -0.07 -0.24
C GLU A 130 -25.92 0.64 -0.81
N ASN A 131 -26.30 0.40 -2.08
CA ASN A 131 -27.48 1.04 -2.69
C ASN A 131 -28.09 0.21 -3.83
N PRO A 132 -29.40 -0.10 -3.79
CA PRO A 132 -30.11 -0.84 -4.86
C PRO A 132 -30.27 -0.07 -6.19
N SER A 133 -29.90 1.22 -6.25
CA SER A 133 -30.16 2.09 -7.40
C SER A 133 -29.00 2.24 -8.38
N ASN A 134 -27.81 1.76 -8.09
CA ASN A 134 -26.73 1.68 -9.06
C ASN A 134 -26.83 0.35 -9.82
N VAL A 135 -26.78 0.44 -11.16
CA VAL A 135 -26.71 -0.70 -12.07
C VAL A 135 -25.69 -1.71 -11.52
N ASP A 136 -26.20 -2.76 -10.88
CA ASP A 136 -25.42 -3.79 -10.18
C ASP A 136 -24.56 -4.52 -11.20
N ILE A 137 -23.31 -4.12 -11.37
CA ILE A 137 -22.31 -5.00 -11.99
C ILE A 137 -22.01 -6.08 -10.95
N GLN A 138 -22.82 -7.12 -10.94
CA GLN A 138 -22.55 -8.29 -10.12
C GLN A 138 -21.48 -9.12 -10.80
N LEU A 139 -20.32 -9.27 -10.15
CA LEU A 139 -19.25 -10.13 -10.66
C LEU A 139 -19.72 -11.58 -10.65
N GLY A 140 -19.61 -12.24 -11.81
CA GLY A 140 -19.89 -13.67 -11.93
C GLY A 140 -18.94 -14.52 -11.08
N TRP A 141 -19.37 -15.76 -10.75
CA TRP A 141 -18.59 -16.69 -9.93
C TRP A 141 -17.17 -16.94 -10.48
N GLU A 142 -17.02 -17.06 -11.79
CA GLU A 142 -15.73 -17.26 -12.43
C GLU A 142 -14.78 -16.09 -12.18
N THR A 143 -15.26 -14.85 -12.32
CA THR A 143 -14.49 -13.64 -12.04
C THR A 143 -14.08 -13.58 -10.56
N LEU A 144 -14.99 -13.88 -9.63
CA LEU A 144 -14.69 -13.91 -8.20
C LEU A 144 -13.66 -15.00 -7.86
N TYR A 145 -13.74 -16.15 -8.50
CA TYR A 145 -12.75 -17.22 -8.35
C TYR A 145 -11.37 -16.77 -8.85
N ASN A 146 -11.30 -16.15 -10.03
CA ASN A 146 -10.06 -15.64 -10.60
C ASN A 146 -9.45 -14.53 -9.73
N ILE A 147 -10.28 -13.67 -9.15
CA ILE A 147 -9.85 -12.67 -8.16
C ILE A 147 -9.23 -13.35 -6.94
N ALA A 148 -9.89 -14.34 -6.38
CA ALA A 148 -9.36 -15.06 -5.21
C ALA A 148 -8.02 -15.75 -5.51
N VAL A 149 -7.89 -16.39 -6.67
CA VAL A 149 -6.63 -17.01 -7.13
C VAL A 149 -5.53 -15.97 -7.30
N GLY A 150 -5.84 -14.81 -7.91
CA GLY A 150 -4.89 -13.73 -8.08
C GLY A 150 -4.39 -13.15 -6.74
N ILE A 151 -5.30 -12.96 -5.78
CA ILE A 151 -4.93 -12.56 -4.41
C ILE A 151 -3.98 -13.58 -3.78
N GLY A 152 -4.31 -14.88 -3.91
CA GLY A 152 -3.46 -15.98 -3.40
C GLY A 152 -2.04 -15.95 -4.00
N ARG A 153 -1.92 -15.73 -5.33
CA ARG A 153 -0.62 -15.60 -6.03
C ARG A 153 0.16 -14.37 -5.54
N GLY A 154 -0.52 -13.23 -5.36
CA GLY A 154 0.10 -12.02 -4.80
C GLY A 154 0.64 -12.25 -3.39
N LEU A 155 -0.12 -12.91 -2.51
CA LEU A 155 0.31 -13.27 -1.15
C LEU A 155 1.48 -14.26 -1.16
N GLU A 156 1.42 -15.28 -2.01
CA GLU A 156 2.53 -16.23 -2.15
C GLU A 156 3.82 -15.52 -2.58
N TYR A 157 3.73 -14.60 -3.55
CA TYR A 157 4.86 -13.79 -3.97
C TYR A 157 5.44 -12.96 -2.81
N LEU A 158 4.61 -12.28 -2.03
CA LEU A 158 5.06 -11.50 -0.86
C LEU A 158 5.75 -12.38 0.19
N HIS A 159 5.28 -13.60 0.39
CA HIS A 159 5.82 -14.50 1.41
C HIS A 159 7.05 -15.28 0.94
N LYS A 160 7.11 -15.66 -0.35
CA LYS A 160 8.13 -16.57 -0.88
C LYS A 160 8.93 -16.00 -2.06
N GLY A 161 8.30 -15.14 -2.88
CA GLY A 161 8.87 -14.63 -4.14
C GLY A 161 9.86 -13.48 -3.95
N CYS A 162 9.72 -12.71 -2.87
CA CYS A 162 10.63 -11.60 -2.57
C CYS A 162 11.91 -12.09 -1.87
N ASN A 163 13.00 -11.32 -1.97
CA ASN A 163 14.26 -11.60 -1.27
C ASN A 163 14.09 -11.61 0.26
N THR A 164 13.12 -10.86 0.77
CA THR A 164 12.69 -10.82 2.16
C THR A 164 11.23 -11.20 2.26
N GLN A 165 10.81 -11.84 3.33
CA GLN A 165 9.41 -12.14 3.56
C GLN A 165 8.66 -10.83 3.91
N ILE A 166 7.56 -10.55 3.20
CA ILE A 166 6.72 -9.38 3.41
C ILE A 166 5.37 -9.85 3.95
N LEU A 167 5.01 -9.38 5.15
CA LEU A 167 3.73 -9.66 5.78
C LEU A 167 2.85 -8.42 5.68
N HIS A 168 1.70 -8.54 5.01
CA HIS A 168 0.86 -7.40 4.65
C HIS A 168 0.04 -6.84 5.82
N PHE A 169 -0.54 -7.67 6.66
CA PHE A 169 -1.35 -7.39 7.86
C PHE A 169 -2.66 -6.60 7.65
N ASP A 170 -3.02 -6.22 6.42
CA ASP A 170 -4.27 -5.50 6.15
C ASP A 170 -4.94 -5.98 4.85
N ILE A 171 -5.05 -7.30 4.67
CA ILE A 171 -5.75 -7.89 3.52
C ILE A 171 -7.26 -7.81 3.78
N LYS A 172 -7.94 -7.00 2.96
CA LYS A 172 -9.39 -6.78 3.00
C LYS A 172 -9.87 -6.28 1.64
N PRO A 173 -11.17 -6.36 1.32
CA PRO A 173 -11.71 -5.96 0.01
C PRO A 173 -11.38 -4.52 -0.41
N HIS A 174 -11.29 -3.59 0.55
CA HIS A 174 -10.85 -2.21 0.32
C HIS A 174 -9.44 -2.08 -0.26
N ASN A 175 -8.54 -3.02 0.08
CA ASN A 175 -7.13 -3.02 -0.29
C ASN A 175 -6.84 -3.96 -1.48
N ILE A 176 -7.86 -4.55 -2.08
CA ILE A 176 -7.77 -5.29 -3.33
C ILE A 176 -8.34 -4.39 -4.43
N LEU A 177 -7.46 -3.92 -5.30
CA LEU A 177 -7.85 -3.07 -6.43
C LEU A 177 -8.01 -3.94 -7.69
N LEU A 178 -8.86 -3.50 -8.61
CA LEU A 178 -9.17 -4.22 -9.84
C LEU A 178 -8.77 -3.37 -11.05
N ASP A 179 -7.98 -3.96 -11.96
CA ASP A 179 -7.63 -3.34 -13.23
C ASP A 179 -8.84 -3.33 -14.20
N GLU A 180 -8.63 -2.89 -15.45
CA GLU A 180 -9.67 -2.84 -16.48
C GLU A 180 -10.27 -4.21 -16.83
N ASN A 181 -9.53 -5.29 -16.61
CA ASN A 181 -9.94 -6.68 -16.87
C ASN A 181 -10.37 -7.42 -15.58
N PHE A 182 -10.62 -6.70 -14.49
CA PHE A 182 -10.94 -7.24 -13.15
C PHE A 182 -9.83 -8.12 -12.55
N ASN A 183 -8.57 -8.02 -13.01
CA ASN A 183 -7.47 -8.70 -12.33
C ASN A 183 -7.18 -8.00 -10.99
N PRO A 184 -7.01 -8.76 -9.90
CA PRO A 184 -6.77 -8.18 -8.59
C PRO A 184 -5.32 -7.75 -8.39
N LYS A 185 -5.15 -6.62 -7.73
CA LYS A 185 -3.86 -6.12 -7.26
C LYS A 185 -3.95 -5.75 -5.78
N ILE A 186 -3.08 -6.34 -4.96
CA ILE A 186 -2.95 -6.02 -3.53
C ILE A 186 -2.32 -4.65 -3.40
N SER A 187 -2.91 -3.80 -2.55
CA SER A 187 -2.49 -2.41 -2.32
C SER A 187 -2.42 -2.07 -0.82
N ASN A 188 -1.95 -0.85 -0.49
CA ASN A 188 -1.89 -0.32 0.88
C ASN A 188 -0.90 -1.03 1.80
N PHE A 189 0.39 -0.84 1.55
CA PHE A 189 1.49 -1.48 2.27
C PHE A 189 1.94 -0.72 3.55
N GLY A 190 1.17 0.25 4.03
CA GLY A 190 1.53 1.07 5.19
C GLY A 190 1.71 0.30 6.51
N LEU A 191 1.00 -0.82 6.69
CA LEU A 191 1.08 -1.66 7.89
C LEU A 191 1.99 -2.89 7.73
N THR A 192 2.67 -3.02 6.60
CA THR A 192 3.50 -4.19 6.30
C THR A 192 4.71 -4.32 7.21
N LYS A 193 5.16 -5.55 7.40
CA LYS A 193 6.44 -5.85 8.06
C LYS A 193 7.33 -6.66 7.12
N ILE A 194 8.57 -6.20 6.98
CA ILE A 194 9.62 -6.91 6.26
C ILE A 194 10.36 -7.78 7.27
N CYS A 195 10.38 -9.09 7.04
CA CYS A 195 11.00 -10.07 7.93
C CYS A 195 12.15 -10.79 7.22
N PRO A 196 13.34 -10.91 7.85
CA PRO A 196 14.38 -11.78 7.36
C PRO A 196 13.86 -13.24 7.30
N ARG A 197 14.21 -13.98 6.25
CA ARG A 197 13.74 -15.37 6.06
C ARG A 197 14.14 -16.33 7.17
N GLU A 198 15.18 -16.01 7.92
CA GLU A 198 15.73 -16.86 8.98
C GLU A 198 14.99 -16.79 10.32
N LYS A 199 14.05 -15.86 10.49
CA LYS A 199 13.32 -15.68 11.74
C LYS A 199 11.96 -16.36 11.67
N SER A 200 11.86 -17.54 12.31
CA SER A 200 10.61 -18.34 12.40
C SER A 200 9.54 -17.76 13.34
N ILE A 201 9.86 -16.74 14.15
CA ILE A 201 8.95 -16.15 15.15
C ILE A 201 8.88 -14.65 14.95
N ILE A 202 7.68 -14.16 14.61
CA ILE A 202 7.39 -12.74 14.47
C ILE A 202 6.65 -12.30 15.72
N SER A 203 7.27 -11.40 16.50
CA SER A 203 6.58 -10.73 17.59
C SER A 203 5.60 -9.69 17.04
N MET A 204 4.31 -9.90 17.30
CA MET A 204 3.23 -8.99 16.90
C MET A 204 3.03 -7.88 17.94
N VAL A 205 4.09 -7.19 18.33
CA VAL A 205 3.98 -6.02 19.20
C VAL A 205 3.47 -4.84 18.37
N GLY A 206 2.24 -4.40 18.60
CA GLY A 206 1.65 -3.20 18.01
C GLY A 206 0.48 -3.42 17.04
N ALA A 207 -0.01 -4.64 16.85
CA ALA A 207 -1.25 -4.86 16.09
C ALA A 207 -2.47 -4.61 17.00
N GLN A 208 -2.95 -3.39 17.06
CA GLN A 208 -4.24 -3.07 17.70
C GLN A 208 -5.37 -3.56 16.79
N GLY A 209 -5.99 -4.65 17.22
CA GLY A 209 -7.36 -5.06 16.97
C GLY A 209 -7.85 -5.09 15.53
N ARG A 210 -7.77 -6.24 14.89
CA ARG A 210 -8.82 -6.92 14.08
C ARG A 210 -8.28 -8.25 13.56
N SER A 211 -9.18 -9.26 13.46
CA SER A 211 -8.97 -10.65 13.06
C SER A 211 -7.85 -10.87 12.05
N HIS A 212 -6.83 -11.60 12.44
CA HIS A 212 -5.63 -11.78 11.62
C HIS A 212 -5.58 -13.22 11.09
N ILE A 213 -5.46 -13.36 9.78
CA ILE A 213 -5.03 -14.61 9.17
C ILE A 213 -3.50 -14.67 9.36
N VAL A 214 -3.05 -15.54 10.25
CA VAL A 214 -1.63 -15.85 10.42
C VAL A 214 -1.28 -16.93 9.40
N ALA A 215 -0.57 -16.56 8.35
CA ALA A 215 0.00 -17.52 7.41
C ALA A 215 1.23 -18.18 8.04
N TRP A 216 1.16 -19.47 8.30
CA TRP A 216 2.25 -20.31 8.79
C TRP A 216 3.14 -20.76 7.63
N GLY A 217 4.40 -20.39 7.65
CA GLY A 217 5.42 -20.92 6.76
C GLY A 217 6.63 -21.41 7.57
N GLY A 218 6.60 -22.65 8.05
CA GLY A 218 7.72 -23.29 8.72
C GLY A 218 7.59 -24.79 8.70
N ARG A 219 8.58 -25.50 8.13
CA ARG A 219 8.68 -26.96 8.23
C ARG A 219 9.15 -27.32 9.64
N GLY A 220 8.20 -27.67 10.51
CA GLY A 220 8.45 -28.25 11.82
C GLY A 220 7.21 -28.99 12.30
N PRO A 221 7.31 -30.06 13.13
CA PRO A 221 6.17 -30.88 13.52
C PRO A 221 5.17 -30.04 14.33
N CYS A 222 3.95 -30.05 13.85
CA CYS A 222 2.80 -29.35 14.39
C CYS A 222 2.48 -29.81 15.83
N LYS A 223 2.83 -29.05 16.85
CA LYS A 223 2.26 -29.20 18.19
C LYS A 223 0.94 -28.43 18.23
N LYS A 224 -0.18 -29.16 18.21
CA LYS A 224 -1.54 -28.66 18.37
C LYS A 224 -1.68 -27.92 19.70
N LYS A 225 -1.72 -26.57 19.68
CA LYS A 225 -2.25 -25.78 20.79
C LYS A 225 -3.71 -25.45 20.49
N LYS A 226 -4.60 -25.97 21.33
CA LYS A 226 -6.03 -25.62 21.34
C LYS A 226 -6.16 -24.16 21.81
N PHE A 227 -6.81 -23.33 20.98
CA PHE A 227 -7.27 -22.01 21.41
C PHE A 227 -8.75 -22.10 21.80
N PRO A 228 -9.18 -21.49 22.90
CA PRO A 228 -10.59 -21.44 23.25
C PRO A 228 -11.31 -20.43 22.34
N ILE A 229 -12.28 -20.91 21.58
CA ILE A 229 -13.27 -20.07 20.89
C ILE A 229 -14.22 -19.58 21.98
N ARG A 230 -14.27 -18.29 22.25
CA ARG A 230 -15.41 -17.64 22.90
C ARG A 230 -16.28 -17.04 21.82
N LEU A 231 -17.49 -17.50 21.74
CA LEU A 231 -18.63 -16.96 21.00
C LEU A 231 -18.99 -15.56 21.52
#